data_7b3095a7d68180a59fc01bf16d574d05
#
_entry.id   7b3095a7d68180a59fc01bf16d574d05
#
_cell.length_a   1.000
_cell.length_b   1.000
_cell.length_c   1.000
_cell.angle_alpha   90.00
_cell.angle_beta   90.00
_cell.angle_gamma   90.00
#
_symmetry.space_group_name_H-M   'P 1'
#
loop_
_entity.id
_entity.type
_entity.pdbx_description
1 polymer ?
#
loop_
_entity_poly.entity_id
_entity_poly.type
_entity_poly.pdbx_seq_one_letter_code
_entity_poly.pdbx_strand_id
1 'polypeptide(L)'
;MTILPLKRLLAASALLFPLALAGCSHPRPVAYYPPPPPPAWSEIGRHGFHDGVDAARRDLNAGRAPDPAAHPRFRRPPVPPPAWEDYRHGFREGYGQTFAGARG
;
A
#
# COMPACT_ATOMS: atom_id res chain seq x y z
N MET A 1 39.68 24.03 -46.34
CA MET A 1 39.59 24.73 -45.64
C MET A 1 38.41 24.89 -44.86
N THR A 2 37.53 25.01 -44.95
CA THR A 2 36.37 25.27 -44.36
C THR A 2 35.63 24.16 -43.83
N ILE A 3 36.10 23.07 -43.85
CA ILE A 3 35.45 21.99 -43.41
C ILE A 3 35.18 21.96 -41.99
N LEU A 4 35.84 22.63 -41.22
CA LEU A 4 35.62 22.62 -39.89
C LEU A 4 34.27 22.71 -39.35
N PRO A 5 33.45 23.45 -39.83
CA PRO A 5 32.19 23.70 -39.23
C PRO A 5 31.36 22.49 -38.96
N LEU A 6 31.61 21.51 -39.67
CA LEU A 6 30.82 20.38 -39.46
C LEU A 6 30.95 19.75 -38.15
N LYS A 7 32.06 19.72 -37.68
CA LYS A 7 32.22 19.05 -36.46
C LYS A 7 31.47 19.55 -35.37
N ARG A 8 31.29 20.76 -35.27
CA ARG A 8 30.62 21.26 -34.19
C ARG A 8 29.26 20.77 -34.11
N LEU A 9 28.63 20.55 -35.09
CA LEU A 9 27.31 20.18 -35.11
C LEU A 9 27.06 18.92 -34.39
N LEU A 10 27.95 18.05 -34.42
CA LEU A 10 27.76 16.79 -33.85
C LEU A 10 27.71 16.85 -32.37
N ALA A 11 28.37 17.72 -31.81
CA ALA A 11 28.41 17.78 -30.38
C ALA A 11 27.08 18.11 -29.78
N ALA A 12 26.33 18.82 -30.46
CA ALA A 12 25.08 19.27 -29.90
C ALA A 12 24.06 18.18 -29.63
N SER A 13 24.07 17.20 -30.41
CA SER A 13 23.03 16.22 -30.28
C SER A 13 23.12 15.39 -29.04
N ALA A 14 24.24 15.24 -28.50
CA ALA A 14 24.37 14.36 -27.39
C ALA A 14 23.78 14.85 -26.11
N LEU A 15 23.57 16.09 -26.01
CA LEU A 15 23.10 16.64 -24.80
C LEU A 15 21.70 16.39 -24.42
N LEU A 16 20.88 16.16 -25.35
CA LEU A 16 19.51 16.01 -25.06
C LEU A 16 19.12 14.73 -24.40
N PHE A 17 19.92 13.76 -24.54
CA PHE A 17 19.59 12.49 -24.07
C PHE A 17 19.28 12.32 -22.61
N PRO A 18 20.09 12.72 -21.76
CA PRO A 18 19.94 12.45 -20.35
C PRO A 18 18.71 12.99 -19.70
N LEU A 19 18.14 13.97 -20.28
CA LEU A 19 17.00 14.56 -19.68
C LEU A 19 15.80 13.67 -19.58
N ALA A 20 15.66 12.81 -20.49
CA ALA A 20 14.49 12.00 -20.53
C ALA A 20 14.36 11.08 -19.35
N LEU A 21 15.42 10.74 -18.74
CA LEU A 21 15.35 9.79 -17.68
C LEU A 21 15.03 10.37 -16.34
N ALA A 22 15.23 11.60 -16.20
CA ALA A 22 15.02 12.21 -14.91
C ALA A 22 13.60 12.17 -14.41
N GLY A 23 12.66 12.07 -15.25
CA GLY A 23 11.29 12.13 -14.81
C GLY A 23 10.68 10.83 -14.37
N CYS A 24 11.41 9.78 -14.38
CA CYS A 24 10.83 8.51 -14.06
C CYS A 24 10.91 8.05 -12.64
N SER A 25 11.41 8.82 -11.77
CA SER A 25 11.60 8.33 -10.45
C SER A 25 10.59 8.82 -9.48
N HIS A 26 9.41 8.51 -9.62
CA HIS A 26 8.41 8.90 -8.66
C HIS A 26 8.20 7.78 -7.66
N PRO A 27 8.35 8.06 -6.38
CA PRO A 27 8.07 7.03 -5.40
C PRO A 27 6.60 6.73 -5.39
N ARG A 28 6.25 5.49 -5.39
CA ARG A 28 4.87 5.08 -5.33
C ARG A 28 4.55 4.59 -3.96
N PRO A 29 3.36 4.84 -3.45
CA PRO A 29 2.96 4.27 -2.18
C PRO A 29 2.96 2.76 -2.32
N VAL A 30 3.51 2.09 -1.35
CA VAL A 30 3.58 0.65 -1.36
C VAL A 30 2.24 0.11 -0.93
N ALA A 31 1.62 -0.67 -1.77
CA ALA A 31 0.38 -1.31 -1.42
C ALA A 31 0.69 -2.74 -1.06
N TYR A 32 0.58 -3.08 0.20
CA TYR A 32 0.77 -4.44 0.65
C TYR A 32 -0.58 -5.07 0.93
N TYR A 33 -0.77 -6.26 0.39
CA TYR A 33 -1.95 -7.05 0.65
C TYR A 33 -1.48 -8.36 1.26
N PRO A 34 -1.84 -8.62 2.51
CA PRO A 34 -1.47 -9.90 3.11
C PRO A 34 -2.20 -11.04 2.40
N PRO A 35 -1.71 -12.27 2.55
CA PRO A 35 -2.42 -13.39 1.99
C PRO A 35 -3.82 -13.50 2.59
N PRO A 36 -4.76 -14.11 1.87
CA PRO A 36 -6.11 -14.25 2.38
C PRO A 36 -6.13 -15.11 3.64
N PRO A 37 -7.15 -14.94 4.48
CA PRO A 37 -7.25 -15.73 5.70
C PRO A 37 -7.49 -17.21 5.38
N PRO A 38 -7.17 -18.10 6.30
CA PRO A 38 -7.34 -19.54 6.08
C PRO A 38 -8.80 -19.89 5.75
N PRO A 39 -9.01 -20.88 4.91
CA PRO A 39 -10.38 -21.27 4.55
C PRO A 39 -11.22 -21.74 5.74
N ALA A 40 -10.57 -22.17 6.81
CA ALA A 40 -11.31 -22.63 7.99
C ALA A 40 -11.97 -21.49 8.77
N TRP A 41 -11.64 -20.26 8.49
CA TRP A 41 -12.22 -19.16 9.19
C TRP A 41 -13.68 -18.98 8.76
N SER A 42 -14.49 -18.49 9.68
CA SER A 42 -15.88 -18.18 9.37
C SER A 42 -15.97 -17.03 8.39
N GLU A 43 -17.12 -16.92 7.72
CA GLU A 43 -17.35 -15.79 6.83
C GLU A 43 -17.21 -14.48 7.56
N ILE A 44 -17.65 -14.42 8.80
CA ILE A 44 -17.57 -13.20 9.58
C ILE A 44 -16.14 -12.85 9.91
N GLY A 45 -15.34 -13.87 10.25
CA GLY A 45 -13.92 -13.64 10.48
C GLY A 45 -13.20 -13.15 9.23
N ARG A 46 -13.55 -13.70 8.08
CA ARG A 46 -12.96 -13.24 6.81
C ARG A 46 -13.37 -11.81 6.49
N HIS A 47 -14.62 -11.47 6.76
CA HIS A 47 -15.08 -10.11 6.55
C HIS A 47 -14.31 -9.14 7.44
N GLY A 48 -14.15 -9.49 8.71
CA GLY A 48 -13.33 -8.68 9.61
C GLY A 48 -11.91 -8.53 9.11
N PHE A 49 -11.31 -9.61 8.61
CA PHE A 49 -9.96 -9.58 8.10
C PHE A 49 -9.82 -8.55 6.97
N HIS A 50 -10.71 -8.60 5.99
CA HIS A 50 -10.64 -7.65 4.88
C HIS A 50 -10.84 -6.21 5.33
N ASP A 51 -11.74 -5.98 6.26
CA ASP A 51 -11.95 -4.64 6.79
C ASP A 51 -10.73 -4.16 7.58
N GLY A 52 -10.07 -5.08 8.27
CA GLY A 52 -8.83 -4.75 9.00
C GLY A 52 -7.71 -4.36 8.05
N VAL A 53 -7.56 -5.08 6.94
CA VAL A 53 -6.57 -4.74 5.93
C VAL A 53 -6.84 -3.33 5.40
N ASP A 54 -8.08 -3.04 5.07
CA ASP A 54 -8.42 -1.72 4.54
C ASP A 54 -8.16 -0.61 5.55
N ALA A 55 -8.48 -0.85 6.80
CA ALA A 55 -8.26 0.13 7.86
C ALA A 55 -6.77 0.40 8.04
N ALA A 56 -5.95 -0.65 8.03
CA ALA A 56 -4.51 -0.50 8.17
C ALA A 56 -3.91 0.27 7.00
N ARG A 57 -4.38 0.01 5.81
CA ARG A 57 -3.89 0.72 4.64
C ARG A 57 -4.21 2.21 4.72
N ARG A 58 -5.39 2.55 5.21
CA ARG A 58 -5.73 3.96 5.41
C ARG A 58 -4.83 4.60 6.46
N ASP A 59 -4.54 3.89 7.54
CA ASP A 59 -3.66 4.42 8.57
C ASP A 59 -2.23 4.59 8.07
N LEU A 60 -1.73 3.62 7.32
CA LEU A 60 -0.40 3.70 6.72
C LEU A 60 -0.31 4.90 5.77
N ASN A 61 -1.30 5.07 4.92
CA ASN A 61 -1.29 6.17 3.98
C ASN A 61 -1.37 7.52 4.67
N ALA A 62 -1.99 7.58 5.83
CA ALA A 62 -2.10 8.81 6.58
C ALA A 62 -0.98 9.01 7.59
N GLY A 63 -0.04 8.07 7.67
CA GLY A 63 1.06 8.17 8.62
C GLY A 63 0.64 8.00 10.06
N ARG A 64 -0.46 7.30 10.33
CA ARG A 64 -0.93 7.10 11.69
C ARG A 64 -0.28 5.87 12.31
N ALA A 65 -0.13 5.91 13.62
CA ALA A 65 0.35 4.76 14.36
C ALA A 65 -0.72 3.67 14.37
N PRO A 66 -0.32 2.40 14.45
CA PRO A 66 -1.29 1.31 14.43
C PRO A 66 -2.20 1.31 15.66
N ASP A 67 -3.49 1.34 15.40
CA ASP A 67 -4.50 1.28 16.44
C ASP A 67 -5.81 0.76 15.86
N PRO A 68 -6.00 -0.55 15.83
CA PRO A 68 -7.22 -1.10 15.25
C PRO A 68 -8.47 -0.66 16.00
N ALA A 69 -8.38 -0.45 17.29
CA ALA A 69 -9.54 -0.08 18.09
C ALA A 69 -10.04 1.33 17.83
N ALA A 70 -9.29 2.14 17.12
CA ALA A 70 -9.73 3.48 16.75
C ALA A 70 -10.77 3.47 15.63
N HIS A 71 -10.93 2.35 14.96
CA HIS A 71 -11.81 2.28 13.80
C HIS A 71 -13.25 1.95 14.20
N PRO A 72 -14.24 2.64 13.63
CA PRO A 72 -15.63 2.43 14.00
C PRO A 72 -16.11 1.00 13.80
N ARG A 73 -15.68 0.35 12.74
CA ARG A 73 -16.08 -1.03 12.49
C ARG A 73 -15.51 -2.02 13.47
N PHE A 74 -14.40 -1.68 14.09
CA PHE A 74 -13.88 -2.53 15.16
C PHE A 74 -14.71 -2.35 16.43
N ARG A 75 -15.07 -1.12 16.74
CA ARG A 75 -15.83 -0.83 17.96
C ARG A 75 -17.27 -1.30 17.84
N ARG A 76 -17.82 -1.19 16.65
CA ARG A 76 -19.18 -1.66 16.36
C ARG A 76 -19.17 -2.45 15.08
N PRO A 77 -18.83 -3.73 15.16
CA PRO A 77 -18.79 -4.56 13.97
C PRO A 77 -20.12 -4.58 13.21
N PRO A 78 -20.09 -4.60 11.87
CA PRO A 78 -21.30 -4.61 11.06
C PRO A 78 -21.89 -6.01 10.94
N VAL A 79 -22.03 -6.67 12.07
CA VAL A 79 -22.57 -8.03 12.19
C VAL A 79 -23.35 -8.10 13.48
N PRO A 80 -24.20 -9.10 13.69
CA PRO A 80 -24.93 -9.23 14.93
C PRO A 80 -24.01 -9.37 16.14
N PRO A 81 -24.39 -8.82 17.28
CA PRO A 81 -23.50 -8.81 18.46
C PRO A 81 -22.89 -10.15 18.86
N PRO A 82 -23.58 -11.28 18.78
CA PRO A 82 -22.96 -12.55 19.14
C PRO A 82 -21.76 -12.91 18.26
N ALA A 83 -21.65 -12.31 17.08
CA ALA A 83 -20.54 -12.57 16.16
C ALA A 83 -19.47 -11.49 16.21
N TRP A 84 -19.57 -10.54 17.12
CA TRP A 84 -18.62 -9.44 17.18
C TRP A 84 -17.18 -9.90 17.41
N GLU A 85 -16.98 -10.88 18.24
CA GLU A 85 -15.60 -11.33 18.51
C GLU A 85 -14.98 -12.03 17.32
N ASP A 86 -15.74 -12.78 16.56
CA ASP A 86 -15.24 -13.39 15.34
C ASP A 86 -14.81 -12.31 14.34
N TYR A 87 -15.62 -11.28 14.21
CA TYR A 87 -15.28 -10.16 13.33
C TYR A 87 -14.03 -9.44 13.82
N ARG A 88 -13.97 -9.14 15.10
CA ARG A 88 -12.83 -8.44 15.68
C ARG A 88 -11.53 -9.23 15.60
N HIS A 89 -11.63 -10.54 15.77
CA HIS A 89 -10.46 -11.39 15.62
C HIS A 89 -9.92 -11.27 14.19
N GLY A 90 -10.78 -11.40 13.21
CA GLY A 90 -10.37 -11.23 11.82
C GLY A 90 -9.80 -9.84 11.56
N PHE A 91 -10.46 -8.81 12.07
CA PHE A 91 -10.02 -7.43 11.88
C PHE A 91 -8.60 -7.23 12.45
N ARG A 92 -8.37 -7.70 13.67
CA ARG A 92 -7.03 -7.57 14.28
C ARG A 92 -5.97 -8.27 13.46
N GLU A 93 -6.29 -9.45 12.93
CA GLU A 93 -5.34 -10.21 12.15
C GLU A 93 -5.01 -9.50 10.82
N GLY A 94 -6.02 -9.08 10.11
CA GLY A 94 -5.80 -8.38 8.84
C GLY A 94 -5.06 -7.07 9.02
N TYR A 95 -5.44 -6.33 10.07
CA TYR A 95 -4.81 -5.06 10.39
C TYR A 95 -3.32 -5.26 10.74
N GLY A 96 -3.06 -6.19 11.65
CA GLY A 96 -1.68 -6.44 12.10
C GLY A 96 -0.78 -6.95 11.00
N GLN A 97 -1.28 -7.87 10.18
CA GLN A 97 -0.47 -8.40 9.07
C GLN A 97 -0.15 -7.32 8.05
N THR A 98 -1.07 -6.41 7.81
CA THR A 98 -0.84 -5.32 6.86
C THR A 98 0.26 -4.39 7.35
N PHE A 99 0.22 -4.00 8.63
CA PHE A 99 1.28 -3.17 9.17
C PHE A 99 2.62 -3.91 9.20
N ALA A 100 2.64 -5.17 9.57
CA ALA A 100 3.87 -5.94 9.60
C ALA A 100 4.48 -6.08 8.21
N GLY A 101 3.66 -6.35 7.20
CA GLY A 101 4.14 -6.47 5.83
C GLY A 101 4.66 -5.16 5.26
N ALA A 102 4.04 -4.06 5.64
CA ALA A 102 4.47 -2.76 5.15
C ALA A 102 5.82 -2.34 5.73
N ARG A 103 6.18 -2.88 6.88
CA ARG A 103 7.47 -2.57 7.50
C ARG A 103 8.58 -3.48 7.01
N GLY A 104 8.22 -4.61 6.51
CA GLY A 104 9.17 -5.58 6.01
C GLY A 104 9.70 -5.19 4.70
#